data_89babb1d851602f351c77bc886873f59
#
_entry.id   89babb1d851602f351c77bc886873f59
#
_cell.length_a   1.000
_cell.length_b   1.000
_cell.length_c   1.000
_cell.angle_alpha   90.00
_cell.angle_beta   90.00
_cell.angle_gamma   90.00
#
_symmetry.space_group_name_H-M   'P 1'
#
loop_
_entity.id
_entity.type
_entity.pdbx_description
1 polymer ?
#
loop_
_entity_poly.entity_id
_entity_poly.type
_entity_poly.pdbx_seq_one_letter_code
_entity_poly.pdbx_strand_id
1 'polypeptide(L)'
;SWEKFIELTGELGKPLVMRMNLNQQSDGAMWTLHRNLMSTLSPIVDCGVHYIDVMCQMTRSKPVQVYAIGARLTEDIPAGNYNYGQLQIRFEDGSVGWYEAGWGPMISETAYFVKDVFGPKGSVSIVAKNAGGAGKSASIESHSKTESILFHHADLDKDEMFAKEDLVINLED
;
A
#
# COMPACT_ATOMS: atom_id res chain seq x y z
N SER A 1 -1.72 8.90 -11.82
CA SER A 1 -1.63 7.46 -12.11
C SER A 1 -0.46 6.81 -11.35
N TRP A 2 -0.48 5.49 -11.25
CA TRP A 2 0.61 4.72 -10.64
C TRP A 2 1.96 4.94 -11.34
N GLU A 3 1.96 5.15 -12.63
CA GLU A 3 3.19 5.46 -13.40
C GLU A 3 3.86 6.72 -12.87
N LYS A 4 3.10 7.78 -12.62
CA LYS A 4 3.64 9.02 -12.05
C LYS A 4 4.17 8.82 -10.63
N PHE A 5 3.48 8.02 -9.82
CA PHE A 5 3.94 7.66 -8.48
C PHE A 5 5.28 6.92 -8.52
N ILE A 6 5.40 5.91 -9.40
CA ILE A 6 6.65 5.16 -9.60
C ILE A 6 7.77 6.08 -10.12
N GLU A 7 7.49 6.94 -11.09
CA GLU A 7 8.45 7.92 -11.62
C GLU A 7 9.04 8.79 -10.51
N LEU A 8 8.18 9.38 -9.68
CA LEU A 8 8.59 10.28 -8.61
C LEU A 8 9.43 9.61 -7.52
N THR A 9 9.24 8.31 -7.28
CA THR A 9 10.09 7.58 -6.33
C THR A 9 11.55 7.52 -6.76
N GLY A 10 11.82 7.65 -8.07
CA GLY A 10 13.16 7.75 -8.61
C GLY A 10 13.95 8.98 -8.15
N GLU A 11 13.27 10.02 -7.67
CA GLU A 11 13.89 11.25 -7.16
C GLU A 11 14.28 11.16 -5.68
N LEU A 12 13.83 10.12 -4.98
CA LEU A 12 14.00 10.01 -3.53
C LEU A 12 15.36 9.48 -3.08
N GLY A 13 16.19 9.03 -4.02
CA GLY A 13 17.45 8.35 -3.69
C GLY A 13 17.23 6.90 -3.25
N LYS A 14 18.23 6.30 -2.67
CA LYS A 14 18.24 4.91 -2.19
C LYS A 14 18.88 4.85 -0.80
N PRO A 15 18.47 3.92 0.08
CA PRO A 15 17.41 2.94 -0.09
C PRO A 15 16.01 3.57 0.00
N LEU A 16 14.99 2.86 -0.48
CA LEU A 16 13.59 3.22 -0.33
C LEU A 16 12.94 2.43 0.81
N VAL A 17 11.99 3.07 1.49
CA VAL A 17 11.01 2.42 2.36
C VAL A 17 9.65 2.54 1.68
N MET A 18 9.07 1.41 1.29
CA MET A 18 7.80 1.36 0.57
C MET A 18 6.72 0.75 1.47
N ARG A 19 5.63 1.48 1.68
CA ARG A 19 4.54 1.06 2.55
C ARG A 19 3.22 1.09 1.78
N MET A 20 2.55 -0.05 1.72
CA MET A 20 1.30 -0.18 0.98
C MET A 20 0.36 -1.13 1.69
N ASN A 21 -0.94 -0.91 1.55
CA ASN A 21 -1.95 -1.83 2.05
C ASN A 21 -3.19 -1.91 1.16
N LEU A 22 -3.94 -2.99 1.37
CA LEU A 22 -5.26 -3.20 0.81
C LEU A 22 -6.16 -3.87 1.86
N ASN A 23 -6.57 -3.11 2.85
CA ASN A 23 -7.56 -3.57 3.84
C ASN A 23 -8.96 -3.23 3.34
N GLN A 24 -9.81 -4.24 3.20
CA GLN A 24 -11.14 -4.08 2.66
C GLN A 24 -12.19 -4.55 3.67
N GLN A 25 -13.00 -3.61 4.15
CA GLN A 25 -14.20 -3.95 4.88
C GLN A 25 -15.21 -4.56 3.91
N SER A 26 -15.79 -5.67 4.25
CA SER A 26 -16.79 -6.33 3.40
C SER A 26 -17.94 -6.89 4.22
N ASP A 27 -19.13 -6.70 3.69
CA ASP A 27 -20.39 -7.23 4.20
C ASP A 27 -21.25 -7.79 3.05
N GLY A 28 -22.36 -8.43 3.34
CA GLY A 28 -23.34 -8.89 2.37
C GLY A 28 -22.73 -9.74 1.23
N ALA A 29 -23.05 -9.36 0.01
CA ALA A 29 -22.59 -10.05 -1.19
C ALA A 29 -21.05 -9.99 -1.36
N MET A 30 -20.44 -8.88 -0.99
CA MET A 30 -18.97 -8.74 -1.05
C MET A 30 -18.28 -9.65 -0.03
N TRP A 31 -18.83 -9.78 1.18
CA TRP A 31 -18.31 -10.73 2.15
C TRP A 31 -18.45 -12.18 1.66
N THR A 32 -19.55 -12.50 1.02
CA THR A 32 -19.75 -13.82 0.41
C THR A 32 -18.70 -14.08 -0.67
N LEU A 33 -18.42 -13.11 -1.53
CA LEU A 33 -17.38 -13.20 -2.54
C LEU A 33 -16.00 -13.44 -1.92
N HIS A 34 -15.62 -12.63 -0.93
CA HIS A 34 -14.33 -12.76 -0.25
C HIS A 34 -14.17 -14.11 0.44
N ARG A 35 -15.19 -14.62 1.11
CA ARG A 35 -15.16 -15.97 1.71
C ARG A 35 -14.92 -17.06 0.67
N ASN A 36 -15.59 -16.96 -0.47
CA ASN A 36 -15.40 -17.92 -1.55
C ASN A 36 -13.98 -17.89 -2.12
N LEU A 37 -13.42 -16.70 -2.33
CA LEU A 37 -12.04 -16.55 -2.75
C LEU A 37 -11.06 -17.13 -1.73
N MET A 38 -11.31 -16.91 -0.45
CA MET A 38 -10.46 -17.39 0.65
C MET A 38 -10.53 -18.91 0.86
N SER A 39 -11.35 -19.64 0.10
CA SER A 39 -11.27 -21.09 0.06
C SER A 39 -9.98 -21.59 -0.60
N THR A 40 -9.36 -20.79 -1.46
CA THR A 40 -8.18 -21.19 -2.25
C THR A 40 -7.00 -20.22 -2.16
N LEU A 41 -7.24 -18.95 -1.80
CA LEU A 41 -6.19 -17.95 -1.69
C LEU A 41 -6.46 -16.96 -0.55
N SER A 42 -5.48 -16.16 -0.24
CA SER A 42 -5.57 -15.13 0.81
C SER A 42 -5.54 -13.72 0.22
N PRO A 43 -6.00 -12.69 0.96
CA PRO A 43 -5.88 -11.29 0.53
C PRO A 43 -4.45 -10.89 0.18
N ILE A 44 -3.47 -11.41 0.90
CA ILE A 44 -2.04 -11.14 0.65
C ILE A 44 -1.62 -11.62 -0.74
N VAL A 45 -2.10 -12.77 -1.17
CA VAL A 45 -1.74 -13.34 -2.49
C VAL A 45 -2.53 -12.65 -3.60
N ASP A 46 -3.82 -12.49 -3.43
CA ASP A 46 -4.72 -11.99 -4.47
C ASP A 46 -4.33 -10.57 -4.95
N CYS A 47 -4.13 -9.66 -4.03
CA CYS A 47 -3.79 -8.27 -4.32
C CYS A 47 -2.30 -7.97 -4.17
N GLY A 48 -1.61 -8.72 -3.31
CA GLY A 48 -0.21 -8.47 -2.99
C GLY A 48 0.73 -8.58 -4.18
N VAL A 49 0.43 -9.46 -5.13
CA VAL A 49 1.24 -9.61 -6.34
C VAL A 49 1.39 -8.28 -7.10
N HIS A 50 0.35 -7.47 -7.18
CA HIS A 50 0.40 -6.18 -7.85
C HIS A 50 1.26 -5.16 -7.10
N TYR A 51 1.14 -5.11 -5.78
CA TYR A 51 1.91 -4.18 -4.94
C TYR A 51 3.38 -4.55 -4.86
N ILE A 52 3.69 -5.84 -4.81
CA ILE A 52 5.08 -6.30 -4.84
C ILE A 52 5.73 -6.00 -6.19
N ASP A 53 5.00 -6.16 -7.29
CA ASP A 53 5.48 -5.78 -8.62
C ASP A 53 5.79 -4.27 -8.68
N VAL A 54 4.90 -3.43 -8.16
CA VAL A 54 5.13 -1.98 -8.06
C VAL A 54 6.38 -1.66 -7.23
N MET A 55 6.58 -2.33 -6.09
CA MET A 55 7.80 -2.17 -5.29
C MET A 55 9.06 -2.54 -6.08
N CYS A 56 9.01 -3.63 -6.83
CA CYS A 56 10.12 -4.03 -7.70
C CYS A 56 10.40 -2.99 -8.78
N GLN A 57 9.37 -2.39 -9.36
CA GLN A 57 9.53 -1.32 -10.36
C GLN A 57 10.12 -0.04 -9.75
N MET A 58 9.74 0.32 -8.52
CA MET A 58 10.26 1.48 -7.81
C MET A 58 11.75 1.33 -7.46
N THR A 59 12.13 0.18 -6.90
CA THR A 59 13.52 -0.06 -6.48
C THR A 59 14.43 -0.42 -7.65
N ARG A 60 13.90 -1.11 -8.66
CA ARG A 60 14.67 -1.79 -9.71
C ARG A 60 15.72 -2.74 -9.13
N SER A 61 15.46 -3.28 -7.96
CA SER A 61 16.33 -4.16 -7.20
C SER A 61 15.64 -5.49 -6.94
N LYS A 62 16.40 -6.54 -6.68
CA LYS A 62 15.86 -7.88 -6.44
C LYS A 62 15.41 -8.02 -4.98
N PRO A 63 14.24 -8.61 -4.71
CA PRO A 63 13.90 -9.06 -3.37
C PRO A 63 14.80 -10.21 -2.95
N VAL A 64 15.38 -10.13 -1.75
CA VAL A 64 16.33 -11.13 -1.23
C VAL A 64 15.86 -11.80 0.06
N GLN A 65 14.86 -11.23 0.73
CA GLN A 65 14.32 -11.79 1.97
C GLN A 65 12.87 -11.37 2.14
N VAL A 66 12.02 -12.30 2.57
CA VAL A 66 10.60 -12.05 2.86
C VAL A 66 10.24 -12.65 4.21
N TYR A 67 9.56 -11.87 5.04
CA TYR A 67 8.84 -12.32 6.22
C TYR A 67 7.35 -12.10 6.03
N ALA A 68 6.55 -13.08 6.38
CA ALA A 68 5.09 -12.96 6.33
C ALA A 68 4.46 -13.58 7.57
N ILE A 69 3.41 -12.94 8.06
CA ILE A 69 2.56 -13.45 9.13
C ILE A 69 1.11 -13.24 8.74
N GLY A 70 0.24 -14.12 9.20
CA GLY A 70 -1.19 -14.07 8.94
C GLY A 70 -2.01 -14.30 10.19
N ALA A 71 -3.27 -13.87 10.12
CA ALA A 71 -4.25 -14.11 11.16
C ALA A 71 -5.58 -14.57 10.56
N ARG A 72 -6.21 -15.52 11.20
CA ARG A 72 -7.56 -15.98 10.89
C ARG A 72 -8.53 -15.34 11.88
N LEU A 73 -9.26 -14.33 11.43
CA LEU A 73 -10.15 -13.51 12.26
C LEU A 73 -11.61 -13.95 12.18
N THR A 74 -11.89 -15.09 11.55
CA THR A 74 -13.25 -15.60 11.37
C THR A 74 -13.27 -17.12 11.27
N GLU A 75 -14.35 -17.73 11.72
CA GLU A 75 -14.62 -19.15 11.52
C GLU A 75 -15.24 -19.46 10.14
N ASP A 76 -15.62 -18.45 9.38
CA ASP A 76 -16.34 -18.58 8.10
C ASP A 76 -15.44 -18.98 6.92
N ILE A 77 -14.15 -19.15 7.15
CA ILE A 77 -13.18 -19.62 6.16
C ILE A 77 -12.53 -20.92 6.61
N PRO A 78 -11.99 -21.75 5.70
CA PRO A 78 -11.37 -23.01 6.06
C PRO A 78 -10.26 -22.85 7.11
N ALA A 79 -10.14 -23.84 7.98
CA ALA A 79 -9.04 -23.91 8.93
C ALA A 79 -7.70 -23.94 8.21
N GLY A 80 -6.73 -23.14 8.67
CA GLY A 80 -5.44 -22.99 8.01
C GLY A 80 -5.36 -21.87 6.95
N ASN A 81 -6.50 -21.25 6.60
CA ASN A 81 -6.53 -20.07 5.76
C ASN A 81 -6.58 -18.80 6.62
N TYR A 82 -6.16 -17.69 6.03
CA TYR A 82 -6.07 -16.39 6.69
C TYR A 82 -6.88 -15.35 5.94
N ASN A 83 -7.63 -14.52 6.66
CA ASN A 83 -8.30 -13.36 6.08
C ASN A 83 -7.56 -12.03 6.35
N TYR A 84 -6.45 -12.08 7.06
CA TYR A 84 -5.52 -10.99 7.23
C TYR A 84 -4.08 -11.50 7.09
N GLY A 85 -3.23 -10.70 6.50
CA GLY A 85 -1.80 -10.97 6.43
C GLY A 85 -0.99 -9.71 6.23
N GLN A 86 0.27 -9.78 6.61
CA GLN A 86 1.25 -8.76 6.33
C GLN A 86 2.58 -9.41 5.94
N LEU A 87 3.36 -8.70 5.15
CA LEU A 87 4.69 -9.13 4.77
C LEU A 87 5.68 -7.98 4.77
N GLN A 88 6.93 -8.32 4.99
CA GLN A 88 8.07 -7.42 4.91
C GLN A 88 9.06 -8.00 3.91
N ILE A 89 9.59 -7.14 3.05
CA ILE A 89 10.54 -7.53 2.01
C ILE A 89 11.81 -6.70 2.17
N ARG A 90 12.97 -7.36 2.08
CA ARG A 90 14.25 -6.69 1.89
C ARG A 90 14.70 -6.88 0.45
N PHE A 91 15.19 -5.81 -0.14
CA PHE A 91 15.77 -5.79 -1.48
C PHE A 91 17.30 -5.73 -1.42
N GLU A 92 17.95 -6.16 -2.49
CA GLU A 92 19.42 -6.24 -2.59
C GLU A 92 20.10 -4.88 -2.37
N ASP A 93 19.46 -3.77 -2.78
CA ASP A 93 19.96 -2.40 -2.60
C ASP A 93 19.76 -1.82 -1.20
N GLY A 94 19.23 -2.60 -0.25
CA GLY A 94 18.90 -2.18 1.11
C GLY A 94 17.50 -1.58 1.26
N SER A 95 16.75 -1.42 0.18
CA SER A 95 15.34 -0.99 0.25
C SER A 95 14.50 -2.02 0.98
N VAL A 96 13.44 -1.55 1.64
CA VAL A 96 12.50 -2.40 2.36
C VAL A 96 11.07 -2.09 1.94
N GLY A 97 10.25 -3.13 1.87
CA GLY A 97 8.84 -3.04 1.58
C GLY A 97 8.00 -3.60 2.72
N TRP A 98 6.86 -2.99 2.94
CA TRP A 98 5.82 -3.48 3.82
C TRP A 98 4.50 -3.48 3.07
N TYR A 99 3.79 -4.59 3.16
CA TYR A 99 2.45 -4.73 2.59
C TYR A 99 1.54 -5.49 3.55
N GLU A 100 0.31 -5.04 3.70
CA GLU A 100 -0.73 -5.76 4.42
C GLU A 100 -2.02 -5.81 3.61
N ALA A 101 -2.78 -6.86 3.78
CA ALA A 101 -4.11 -7.01 3.22
C ALA A 101 -5.01 -7.78 4.18
N GLY A 102 -6.27 -7.35 4.25
CA GLY A 102 -7.28 -8.01 5.04
C GLY A 102 -8.66 -7.87 4.40
N TRP A 103 -9.47 -8.92 4.51
CA TRP A 103 -10.86 -8.94 4.05
C TRP A 103 -11.78 -9.35 5.18
N GLY A 104 -12.84 -8.58 5.35
CA GLY A 104 -13.90 -9.00 6.24
C GLY A 104 -14.68 -7.86 6.91
N PRO A 105 -15.77 -8.22 7.58
CA PRO A 105 -16.61 -7.25 8.30
C PRO A 105 -15.91 -6.64 9.54
N MET A 106 -14.82 -7.27 10.01
CA MET A 106 -14.03 -6.77 11.14
C MET A 106 -13.04 -5.67 10.76
N ILE A 107 -12.84 -5.40 9.46
CA ILE A 107 -11.93 -4.36 8.97
C ILE A 107 -12.62 -2.99 9.08
N SER A 108 -11.95 -2.01 9.65
CA SER A 108 -12.46 -0.64 9.73
C SER A 108 -12.24 0.11 8.42
N GLU A 109 -13.23 0.89 8.00
CA GLU A 109 -13.10 1.80 6.83
C GLU A 109 -12.01 2.87 7.02
N THR A 110 -11.59 3.15 8.23
CA THR A 110 -10.53 4.13 8.51
C THR A 110 -9.12 3.57 8.38
N ALA A 111 -8.95 2.25 8.34
CA ALA A 111 -7.65 1.57 8.29
C ALA A 111 -7.27 1.08 6.88
N TYR A 112 -7.89 1.62 5.85
CA TYR A 112 -7.82 1.01 4.51
C TYR A 112 -6.69 1.50 3.62
N PHE A 113 -6.08 2.65 3.91
CA PHE A 113 -5.24 3.28 2.91
C PHE A 113 -3.88 3.75 3.44
N VAL A 114 -2.83 3.05 3.05
CA VAL A 114 -1.43 3.50 3.17
C VAL A 114 -0.76 3.23 1.83
N LYS A 115 -0.28 4.28 1.17
CA LYS A 115 0.52 4.20 -0.06
C LYS A 115 1.54 5.32 -0.06
N ASP A 116 2.67 5.07 0.58
CA ASP A 116 3.75 6.02 0.68
C ASP A 116 5.13 5.35 0.50
N VAL A 117 6.07 6.15 0.06
CA VAL A 117 7.46 5.74 -0.15
C VAL A 117 8.37 6.83 0.40
N PHE A 118 9.32 6.42 1.22
CA PHE A 118 10.37 7.30 1.75
C PHE A 118 11.71 6.96 1.13
N GLY A 119 12.54 7.97 0.92
CA GLY A 119 13.94 7.81 0.59
C GLY A 119 14.78 8.89 1.26
N PRO A 120 16.11 8.88 1.07
CA PRO A 120 16.98 9.87 1.70
C PRO A 120 16.68 11.32 1.34
N LYS A 121 16.05 11.55 0.18
CA LYS A 121 15.76 12.90 -0.34
C LYS A 121 14.33 13.38 -0.11
N GLY A 122 13.47 12.57 0.48
CA GLY A 122 12.09 12.93 0.75
C GLY A 122 11.13 11.76 0.69
N SER A 123 9.86 12.07 0.45
CA SER A 123 8.80 11.07 0.36
C SER A 123 7.78 11.42 -0.71
N VAL A 124 7.12 10.38 -1.19
CA VAL A 124 5.99 10.47 -2.12
C VAL A 124 4.84 9.67 -1.52
N SER A 125 3.67 10.29 -1.42
CA SER A 125 2.48 9.66 -0.83
C SER A 125 1.29 9.86 -1.74
N ILE A 126 0.50 8.81 -1.94
CA ILE A 126 -0.82 8.97 -2.55
C ILE A 126 -1.76 9.50 -1.47
N VAL A 127 -2.41 10.63 -1.77
CA VAL A 127 -3.36 11.26 -0.85
C VAL A 127 -4.77 10.87 -1.27
N ALA A 128 -5.48 10.18 -0.37
CA ALA A 128 -6.90 9.95 -0.54
C ALA A 128 -7.65 11.25 -0.17
N LYS A 129 -8.36 11.85 -1.10
CA LYS A 129 -9.12 13.10 -0.87
C LYS A 129 -10.19 12.99 0.21
N ASN A 130 -10.65 11.79 0.51
CA ASN A 130 -11.66 11.53 1.52
C ASN A 130 -11.38 10.23 2.27
N ALA A 131 -10.55 10.28 3.30
CA ALA A 131 -10.45 9.21 4.30
C ALA A 131 -11.75 9.14 5.15
N GLY A 132 -12.89 8.89 4.53
CA GLY A 132 -14.21 8.88 5.16
C GLY A 132 -15.35 9.26 4.22
N GLY A 133 -15.06 9.56 2.95
CA GLY A 133 -16.07 9.91 1.95
C GLY A 133 -16.29 8.80 0.94
N ALA A 134 -17.51 8.60 0.58
CA ALA A 134 -18.17 7.97 -0.57
C ALA A 134 -17.61 6.68 -1.24
N GLY A 135 -16.37 6.29 -1.05
CA GLY A 135 -15.82 5.03 -1.57
C GLY A 135 -15.66 4.03 -0.44
N LYS A 136 -16.40 2.93 -0.49
CA LYS A 136 -16.22 1.82 0.45
C LYS A 136 -14.89 1.12 0.17
N SER A 137 -14.13 0.78 1.20
CA SER A 137 -12.85 0.07 1.09
C SER A 137 -12.97 -1.28 0.37
N ALA A 138 -14.16 -1.86 0.31
CA ALA A 138 -14.45 -3.06 -0.48
C ALA A 138 -14.31 -2.86 -1.99
N SER A 139 -14.38 -1.62 -2.48
CA SER A 139 -14.22 -1.32 -3.90
C SER A 139 -12.75 -1.25 -4.29
N ILE A 140 -12.32 -2.03 -5.26
CA ILE A 140 -10.96 -1.96 -5.84
C ILE A 140 -10.69 -0.58 -6.41
N GLU A 141 -11.70 0.10 -6.95
CA GLU A 141 -11.55 1.47 -7.47
C GLU A 141 -11.06 2.45 -6.41
N SER A 142 -11.51 2.30 -5.15
CA SER A 142 -11.06 3.14 -4.04
C SER A 142 -9.56 3.00 -3.74
N HIS A 143 -8.97 1.88 -4.11
CA HIS A 143 -7.54 1.59 -3.92
C HIS A 143 -6.70 1.88 -5.17
N SER A 144 -7.31 1.89 -6.36
CA SER A 144 -6.61 2.07 -7.63
C SER A 144 -6.64 3.51 -8.15
N LYS A 145 -7.65 4.30 -7.77
CA LYS A 145 -7.75 5.71 -8.15
C LYS A 145 -6.76 6.56 -7.35
N THR A 146 -5.88 7.21 -8.09
CA THR A 146 -4.90 8.15 -7.55
C THR A 146 -5.31 9.55 -7.98
N GLU A 147 -5.91 10.33 -7.09
CA GLU A 147 -6.36 11.68 -7.41
C GLU A 147 -5.26 12.73 -7.23
N SER A 148 -4.42 12.55 -6.23
CA SER A 148 -3.28 13.44 -6.00
C SER A 148 -2.12 12.73 -5.33
N ILE A 149 -0.93 13.23 -5.59
CA ILE A 149 0.33 12.78 -4.98
C ILE A 149 0.91 13.96 -4.21
N LEU A 150 1.31 13.71 -2.97
CA LEU A 150 2.10 14.64 -2.18
C LEU A 150 3.58 14.28 -2.34
N PHE A 151 4.38 15.25 -2.77
CA PHE A 151 5.83 15.14 -2.81
C PHE A 151 6.44 16.02 -1.72
N HIS A 152 7.18 15.41 -0.81
CA HIS A 152 7.90 16.06 0.27
C HIS A 152 9.41 16.02 0.01
N HIS A 153 10.09 17.14 0.14
CA HIS A 153 11.54 17.25 0.01
C HIS A 153 12.21 17.25 1.39
N ALA A 154 13.24 16.43 1.57
CA ALA A 154 13.98 16.33 2.83
C ALA A 154 15.06 17.41 3.00
N ASP A 155 15.27 18.28 2.00
CA ASP A 155 16.29 19.32 2.06
C ASP A 155 16.03 20.27 3.23
N LEU A 156 17.07 20.53 4.02
CA LEU A 156 17.03 21.48 5.13
C LEU A 156 17.86 22.72 4.79
N ASP A 157 17.45 23.86 5.30
CA ASP A 157 18.22 25.11 5.24
C ASP A 157 19.28 25.16 6.34
N LYS A 158 19.96 26.29 6.44
CA LYS A 158 21.04 26.55 7.45
C LYS A 158 20.54 26.48 8.91
N ASP A 159 19.25 26.64 9.14
CA ASP A 159 18.61 26.61 10.45
C ASP A 159 17.92 25.26 10.73
N GLU A 160 18.22 24.22 9.89
CA GLU A 160 17.65 22.87 9.96
C GLU A 160 16.13 22.82 9.74
N MET A 161 15.58 23.82 9.04
CA MET A 161 14.18 23.87 8.63
C MET A 161 14.03 23.41 7.18
N PHE A 162 12.87 22.88 6.80
CA PHE A 162 12.64 22.46 5.42
C PHE A 162 12.86 23.63 4.46
N ALA A 163 13.75 23.41 3.50
CA ALA A 163 14.10 24.41 2.48
C ALA A 163 13.05 24.58 1.38
N LYS A 164 12.16 23.59 1.22
CA LYS A 164 11.13 23.55 0.19
C LYS A 164 9.79 23.18 0.80
N GLU A 165 8.74 23.78 0.28
CA GLU A 165 7.37 23.39 0.60
C GLU A 165 6.98 22.06 -0.07
N ASP A 166 6.00 21.36 0.50
CA ASP A 166 5.42 20.18 -0.08
C ASP A 166 4.68 20.52 -1.38
N LEU A 167 4.84 19.67 -2.38
CA LEU A 167 4.19 19.81 -3.67
C LEU A 167 3.03 18.81 -3.78
N VAL A 168 1.83 19.33 -4.02
CA VAL A 168 0.65 18.52 -4.34
C VAL A 168 0.50 18.46 -5.86
N ILE A 169 0.61 17.25 -6.40
CA ILE A 169 0.43 16.98 -7.81
C ILE A 169 -0.95 16.37 -8.01
N ASN A 170 -1.84 17.11 -8.64
CA ASN A 170 -3.14 16.61 -9.04
C ASN A 170 -2.98 15.80 -10.33
N LEU A 171 -3.51 14.58 -10.32
CA LEU A 171 -3.53 13.72 -11.48
C LEU A 171 -4.91 13.86 -12.10
N GLU A 172 -4.99 14.58 -13.20
CA GLU A 172 -6.19 14.53 -14.05
C GLU A 172 -6.13 13.22 -14.84
N ASP A 173 -7.21 12.44 -14.77
CA ASP A 173 -7.40 11.21 -15.55
C ASP A 173 -7.62 11.53 -17.04
#